data_8c6bb5dd54660762ed7cf0509be694d4
#
_entry.id   8c6bb5dd54660762ed7cf0509be694d4
#
_cell.length_a   1.000
_cell.length_b   1.000
_cell.length_c   1.000
_cell.angle_alpha   90.00
_cell.angle_beta   90.00
_cell.angle_gamma   90.00
#
_symmetry.space_group_name_H-M   'P 1'
#
loop_
_entity.id
_entity.type
_entity.pdbx_description
1 polymer ?
#
loop_
_entity_poly.entity_id
_entity_poly.type
_entity_poly.pdbx_seq_one_letter_code
_entity_poly.pdbx_strand_id
1 'polypeptide(L)'
;MQKEKLCTSLKYATNLFLMIFLLLNTVNVQAQQIYSNTLTTENYLDSVNIKRYKHKIDTHKIKIEINHVEGISSFYSKNLNGTKTSTGERFYNNKYTAACNLFKLNTIVRVTNLQNGKTVLVRINDRMHPNMLRKGRVIDLSQSAAKQLVFKSNGIVRVMVDAIGYSKTNPKLDESL
;
A
#
# COMPACT_ATOMS: atom_id res chain seq x y z
N MET A 1 32.48 18.99 58.74
CA MET A 1 31.09 19.48 58.53
C MET A 1 30.68 19.65 57.06
N GLN A 2 31.50 20.24 56.16
CA GLN A 2 31.13 20.42 54.75
C GLN A 2 31.17 19.11 53.89
N LYS A 3 32.10 18.18 54.17
CA LYS A 3 32.22 16.88 53.50
C LYS A 3 31.09 15.91 53.79
N GLU A 4 30.53 15.95 55.01
CA GLU A 4 29.40 15.07 55.39
C GLU A 4 28.08 15.48 54.70
N LYS A 5 27.83 16.80 54.54
CA LYS A 5 26.66 17.30 53.85
C LYS A 5 26.70 16.94 52.35
N LEU A 6 27.91 16.90 51.75
CA LEU A 6 28.07 16.53 50.32
C LEU A 6 27.78 15.01 50.13
N CYS A 7 28.22 14.15 51.06
CA CYS A 7 28.03 12.72 51.01
C CYS A 7 26.54 12.32 51.18
N THR A 8 25.82 13.01 52.05
CA THR A 8 24.37 12.79 52.23
C THR A 8 23.57 13.26 51.02
N SER A 9 23.88 14.42 50.44
CA SER A 9 23.23 14.93 49.24
C SER A 9 23.42 13.99 48.03
N LEU A 10 24.61 13.41 47.87
CA LEU A 10 24.90 12.46 46.77
C LEU A 10 24.10 11.16 46.95
N LYS A 11 23.96 10.64 48.17
CA LYS A 11 23.13 9.45 48.47
C LYS A 11 21.64 9.68 48.20
N TYR A 12 21.11 10.87 48.49
CA TYR A 12 19.72 11.20 48.15
C TYR A 12 19.51 11.32 46.66
N ALA A 13 20.45 11.89 45.89
CA ALA A 13 20.39 11.99 44.45
C ALA A 13 20.43 10.61 43.76
N THR A 14 21.29 9.70 44.23
CA THR A 14 21.36 8.32 43.69
C THR A 14 20.10 7.52 44.01
N ASN A 15 19.54 7.64 45.18
CA ASN A 15 18.29 6.97 45.55
C ASN A 15 17.10 7.51 44.76
N LEU A 16 17.02 8.82 44.55
CA LEU A 16 15.98 9.43 43.71
C LEU A 16 16.09 8.96 42.26
N PHE A 17 17.30 8.90 41.69
CA PHE A 17 17.53 8.40 40.36
C PHE A 17 17.12 6.93 40.21
N LEU A 18 17.45 6.08 41.19
CA LEU A 18 17.06 4.68 41.23
C LEU A 18 15.53 4.51 41.29
N MET A 19 14.84 5.32 42.10
CA MET A 19 13.38 5.31 42.21
C MET A 19 12.72 5.73 40.88
N ILE A 20 13.22 6.76 40.22
CA ILE A 20 12.71 7.19 38.90
C ILE A 20 12.94 6.11 37.86
N PHE A 21 14.11 5.48 37.83
CA PHE A 21 14.43 4.39 36.90
C PHE A 21 13.51 3.18 37.12
N LEU A 22 13.22 2.80 38.35
CA LEU A 22 12.27 1.71 38.66
C LEU A 22 10.83 2.07 38.24
N LEU A 23 10.37 3.29 38.46
CA LEU A 23 9.05 3.76 38.01
C LEU A 23 8.93 3.75 36.48
N LEU A 24 9.95 4.19 35.75
CA LEU A 24 9.95 4.15 34.30
C LEU A 24 9.89 2.72 33.76
N ASN A 25 10.59 1.79 34.37
CA ASN A 25 10.53 0.37 33.98
C ASN A 25 9.15 -0.25 34.27
N THR A 26 8.51 0.05 35.39
CA THR A 26 7.17 -0.47 35.69
C THR A 26 6.11 0.07 34.70
N VAL A 27 6.18 1.35 34.34
CA VAL A 27 5.29 1.95 33.35
C VAL A 27 5.48 1.31 31.97
N ASN A 28 6.73 1.02 31.59
CA ASN A 28 7.03 0.39 30.29
C ASN A 28 6.51 -1.06 30.22
N VAL A 29 6.64 -1.84 31.29
CA VAL A 29 6.11 -3.21 31.40
C VAL A 29 4.58 -3.20 31.33
N GLN A 30 3.91 -2.27 32.03
CA GLN A 30 2.46 -2.15 31.98
C GLN A 30 1.95 -1.75 30.58
N ALA A 31 2.64 -0.83 29.90
CA ALA A 31 2.31 -0.45 28.52
C ALA A 31 2.43 -1.62 27.54
N GLN A 32 3.48 -2.43 27.66
CA GLN A 32 3.65 -3.64 26.85
C GLN A 32 2.57 -4.69 27.12
N GLN A 33 2.13 -4.83 28.37
CA GLN A 33 1.09 -5.77 28.75
C GLN A 33 -0.30 -5.34 28.26
N ILE A 34 -0.60 -4.04 28.26
CA ILE A 34 -1.82 -3.48 27.67
C ILE A 34 -1.82 -3.70 26.17
N TYR A 35 -0.69 -3.43 25.49
CA TYR A 35 -0.55 -3.62 24.05
C TYR A 35 -0.72 -5.10 23.63
N SER A 36 -0.14 -6.04 24.36
CA SER A 36 -0.31 -7.48 24.09
C SER A 36 -1.75 -7.95 24.34
N ASN A 37 -2.43 -7.43 25.36
CA ASN A 37 -3.82 -7.77 25.66
C ASN A 37 -4.81 -7.20 24.63
N THR A 38 -4.55 -6.00 24.09
CA THR A 38 -5.35 -5.43 22.98
C THR A 38 -5.19 -6.22 21.71
N LEU A 39 -3.97 -6.63 21.32
CA LEU A 39 -3.72 -7.49 20.17
C LEU A 39 -4.40 -8.87 20.28
N THR A 40 -4.42 -9.47 21.48
CA THR A 40 -5.10 -10.76 21.69
C THR A 40 -6.61 -10.63 21.67
N THR A 41 -7.18 -9.53 22.17
CA THR A 41 -8.63 -9.28 22.11
C THR A 41 -9.12 -8.95 20.71
N GLU A 42 -8.38 -8.18 19.92
CA GLU A 42 -8.70 -7.94 18.50
C GLU A 42 -8.66 -9.25 17.69
N ASN A 43 -7.60 -10.04 17.82
CA ASN A 43 -7.50 -11.34 17.16
C ASN A 43 -8.59 -12.33 17.61
N TYR A 44 -9.00 -12.28 18.88
CA TYR A 44 -10.10 -13.11 19.39
C TYR A 44 -11.46 -12.63 18.85
N LEU A 45 -11.71 -11.32 18.82
CA LEU A 45 -12.95 -10.74 18.28
C LEU A 45 -13.07 -11.02 16.78
N ASP A 46 -11.98 -10.93 16.01
CA ASP A 46 -11.95 -11.29 14.60
C ASP A 46 -12.22 -12.78 14.40
N SER A 47 -11.64 -13.65 15.21
CA SER A 47 -11.88 -15.10 15.12
C SER A 47 -13.32 -15.49 15.50
N VAL A 48 -13.92 -14.83 16.49
CA VAL A 48 -15.31 -15.05 16.91
C VAL A 48 -16.29 -14.49 15.89
N ASN A 49 -16.01 -13.31 15.35
CA ASN A 49 -16.82 -12.71 14.28
C ASN A 49 -16.77 -13.56 13.02
N ILE A 50 -15.60 -14.04 12.59
CA ILE A 50 -15.45 -14.92 11.44
C ILE A 50 -16.23 -16.22 11.65
N LYS A 51 -16.20 -16.82 12.85
CA LYS A 51 -16.97 -18.04 13.15
C LYS A 51 -18.49 -17.81 13.13
N ARG A 52 -18.96 -16.68 13.67
CA ARG A 52 -20.39 -16.32 13.71
C ARG A 52 -20.93 -15.94 12.33
N TYR A 53 -20.13 -15.32 11.48
CA TYR A 53 -20.49 -14.96 10.11
C TYR A 53 -20.34 -16.12 9.12
N LYS A 54 -19.46 -17.10 9.37
CA LYS A 54 -19.28 -18.27 8.49
C LYS A 54 -20.56 -19.09 8.30
N HIS A 55 -21.50 -19.04 9.23
CA HIS A 55 -22.78 -19.76 9.12
C HIS A 55 -23.88 -18.99 8.36
N LYS A 56 -23.64 -17.72 7.98
CA LYS A 56 -24.61 -16.85 7.29
C LYS A 56 -24.12 -16.30 5.96
N ILE A 57 -22.91 -16.65 5.55
CA ILE A 57 -22.29 -16.09 4.36
C ILE A 57 -22.30 -17.14 3.27
N ASP A 58 -23.17 -16.92 2.29
CA ASP A 58 -23.12 -17.60 1.00
C ASP A 58 -21.79 -17.25 0.32
N THR A 59 -20.82 -18.16 0.39
CA THR A 59 -19.44 -17.99 -0.09
C THR A 59 -19.36 -17.68 -1.58
N HIS A 60 -20.44 -17.87 -2.34
CA HIS A 60 -20.54 -17.54 -3.76
C HIS A 60 -20.78 -16.03 -4.03
N LYS A 61 -21.08 -15.22 -3.00
CA LYS A 61 -21.41 -13.78 -3.18
C LYS A 61 -20.38 -12.79 -2.63
N ILE A 62 -19.33 -13.23 -1.92
CA ILE A 62 -18.30 -12.28 -1.44
C ILE A 62 -17.35 -11.96 -2.58
N LYS A 63 -17.61 -10.88 -3.26
CA LYS A 63 -16.68 -10.27 -4.19
C LYS A 63 -15.75 -9.35 -3.41
N ILE A 64 -14.55 -9.85 -3.07
CA ILE A 64 -13.51 -8.99 -2.49
C ILE A 64 -13.12 -7.96 -3.55
N GLU A 65 -13.45 -6.70 -3.31
CA GLU A 65 -12.95 -5.60 -4.15
C GLU A 65 -11.64 -5.10 -3.56
N ILE A 66 -10.56 -5.31 -4.31
CA ILE A 66 -9.25 -4.76 -3.97
C ILE A 66 -9.30 -3.27 -4.29
N ASN A 67 -9.19 -2.43 -3.26
CA ASN A 67 -9.17 -0.97 -3.41
C ASN A 67 -7.75 -0.40 -3.30
N HIS A 68 -6.80 -1.20 -2.79
CA HIS A 68 -5.43 -0.80 -2.51
C HIS A 68 -4.47 -1.97 -2.71
N VAL A 69 -3.31 -1.74 -3.32
CA VAL A 69 -2.25 -2.74 -3.47
C VAL A 69 -0.87 -2.08 -3.56
N GLU A 70 0.12 -2.70 -2.91
CA GLU A 70 1.53 -2.37 -3.08
C GLU A 70 2.25 -3.44 -3.91
N GLY A 71 3.26 -3.00 -4.66
CA GLY A 71 4.08 -3.91 -5.44
C GLY A 71 5.05 -3.20 -6.36
N ILE A 72 5.51 -3.92 -7.39
CA ILE A 72 6.42 -3.40 -8.40
C ILE A 72 5.61 -2.90 -9.61
N SER A 73 5.92 -1.69 -10.07
CA SER A 73 5.49 -1.18 -11.37
C SER A 73 6.62 -1.24 -12.39
N SER A 74 6.26 -1.51 -13.64
CA SER A 74 7.11 -1.25 -14.79
C SER A 74 6.34 -0.44 -15.85
N PHE A 75 6.85 -0.32 -17.06
CA PHE A 75 6.16 0.38 -18.13
C PHE A 75 6.32 -0.35 -19.46
N TYR A 76 5.41 -0.08 -20.38
CA TYR A 76 5.38 -0.66 -21.72
C TYR A 76 6.59 -0.28 -22.56
N SER A 77 7.05 -1.23 -23.38
CA SER A 77 8.02 -0.96 -24.43
C SER A 77 7.46 -0.02 -25.50
N LYS A 78 8.32 0.79 -26.11
CA LYS A 78 7.94 1.67 -27.23
C LYS A 78 7.33 0.91 -28.40
N ASN A 79 7.76 -0.34 -28.63
CA ASN A 79 7.32 -1.17 -29.75
C ASN A 79 5.84 -1.61 -29.67
N LEU A 80 5.22 -1.46 -28.49
CA LEU A 80 3.82 -1.83 -28.30
C LEU A 80 2.84 -0.71 -28.66
N ASN A 81 3.34 0.46 -29.08
CA ASN A 81 2.49 1.57 -29.48
C ASN A 81 1.62 1.18 -30.70
N GLY A 82 0.31 1.40 -30.59
CA GLY A 82 -0.67 1.02 -31.63
C GLY A 82 -1.21 -0.41 -31.52
N THR A 83 -0.70 -1.26 -30.61
CA THR A 83 -1.23 -2.62 -30.38
C THR A 83 -2.59 -2.58 -29.70
N LYS A 84 -3.39 -3.65 -29.86
CA LYS A 84 -4.71 -3.77 -29.25
C LYS A 84 -4.61 -4.17 -27.79
N THR A 85 -5.33 -3.48 -26.91
CA THR A 85 -5.43 -3.75 -25.47
C THR A 85 -6.59 -4.71 -25.17
N SER A 86 -6.70 -5.16 -23.91
CA SER A 86 -7.77 -6.04 -23.43
C SER A 86 -9.17 -5.37 -23.47
N THR A 87 -9.25 -4.04 -23.47
CA THR A 87 -10.52 -3.32 -23.70
C THR A 87 -10.90 -3.23 -25.17
N GLY A 88 -10.00 -3.61 -26.09
CA GLY A 88 -10.19 -3.47 -27.53
C GLY A 88 -9.66 -2.16 -28.11
N GLU A 89 -9.25 -1.22 -27.27
CA GLU A 89 -8.62 0.04 -27.68
C GLU A 89 -7.21 -0.19 -28.25
N ARG A 90 -6.68 0.80 -28.96
CA ARG A 90 -5.27 0.83 -29.31
C ARG A 90 -4.46 1.44 -28.16
N PHE A 91 -3.36 0.80 -27.80
CA PHE A 91 -2.43 1.30 -26.83
C PHE A 91 -1.59 2.45 -27.41
N TYR A 92 -1.48 3.55 -26.66
CA TYR A 92 -0.60 4.67 -27.01
C TYR A 92 0.24 5.08 -25.81
N ASN A 93 1.55 5.19 -26.02
CA ASN A 93 2.51 5.54 -24.96
C ASN A 93 2.34 6.97 -24.40
N ASN A 94 1.67 7.85 -25.14
CA ASN A 94 1.36 9.23 -24.70
C ASN A 94 0.05 9.36 -23.91
N LYS A 95 -0.75 8.30 -23.82
CA LYS A 95 -1.98 8.27 -22.98
C LYS A 95 -1.65 7.83 -21.55
N TYR A 96 -2.50 8.22 -20.59
CA TYR A 96 -2.38 7.82 -19.19
C TYR A 96 -3.18 6.54 -18.92
N THR A 97 -2.64 5.41 -19.39
CA THR A 97 -3.25 4.08 -19.25
C THR A 97 -2.28 3.07 -18.65
N ALA A 98 -2.82 1.95 -18.20
CA ALA A 98 -2.02 0.90 -17.58
C ALA A 98 -2.64 -0.49 -17.79
N ALA A 99 -1.79 -1.54 -17.72
CA ALA A 99 -2.21 -2.92 -17.54
C ALA A 99 -2.16 -3.31 -16.06
N CYS A 100 -3.21 -3.97 -15.59
CA CYS A 100 -3.28 -4.51 -14.23
C CYS A 100 -4.24 -5.70 -14.19
N ASN A 101 -3.87 -6.75 -13.42
CA ASN A 101 -4.72 -7.94 -13.26
C ASN A 101 -5.59 -7.90 -12.00
N LEU A 102 -5.34 -6.96 -11.08
CA LEU A 102 -5.98 -6.88 -9.76
C LEU A 102 -7.24 -6.00 -9.77
N PHE A 103 -7.28 -4.97 -10.60
CA PHE A 103 -8.44 -4.07 -10.73
C PHE A 103 -9.26 -4.40 -11.97
N LYS A 104 -10.55 -4.07 -11.96
CA LYS A 104 -11.41 -4.20 -13.15
C LYS A 104 -10.90 -3.31 -14.29
N LEU A 105 -11.14 -3.70 -15.55
CA LEU A 105 -10.92 -2.81 -16.69
C LEU A 105 -11.77 -1.55 -16.51
N ASN A 106 -11.25 -0.41 -16.98
CA ASN A 106 -11.80 0.93 -16.82
C ASN A 106 -11.79 1.50 -15.38
N THR A 107 -11.19 0.82 -14.41
CA THR A 107 -10.91 1.45 -13.11
C THR A 107 -9.89 2.57 -13.29
N ILE A 108 -10.17 3.72 -12.69
CA ILE A 108 -9.20 4.81 -12.52
C ILE A 108 -8.43 4.54 -11.24
N VAL A 109 -7.12 4.50 -11.34
CA VAL A 109 -6.25 4.30 -10.18
C VAL A 109 -5.27 5.45 -10.02
N ARG A 110 -4.96 5.78 -8.78
CA ARG A 110 -3.82 6.62 -8.41
C ARG A 110 -2.63 5.71 -8.14
N VAL A 111 -1.55 5.93 -8.85
CA VAL A 111 -0.29 5.23 -8.64
C VAL A 111 0.67 6.19 -7.96
N THR A 112 1.21 5.79 -6.82
CA THR A 112 2.17 6.55 -6.02
C THR A 112 3.52 5.85 -6.04
N ASN A 113 4.57 6.53 -6.47
CA ASN A 113 5.94 6.04 -6.37
C ASN A 113 6.42 6.18 -4.90
N LEU A 114 6.65 5.05 -4.22
CA LEU A 114 7.03 5.01 -2.81
C LEU A 114 8.44 5.54 -2.51
N GLN A 115 9.28 5.74 -3.55
CA GLN A 115 10.63 6.28 -3.36
C GLN A 115 10.67 7.81 -3.34
N ASN A 116 9.74 8.49 -4.04
CA ASN A 116 9.77 9.94 -4.21
C ASN A 116 8.43 10.64 -3.95
N GLY A 117 7.37 9.88 -3.60
CA GLY A 117 6.04 10.38 -3.30
C GLY A 117 5.26 10.94 -4.51
N LYS A 118 5.81 10.90 -5.73
CA LYS A 118 5.11 11.38 -6.93
C LYS A 118 3.96 10.47 -7.29
N THR A 119 2.88 11.05 -7.81
CA THR A 119 1.65 10.35 -8.17
C THR A 119 1.28 10.58 -9.62
N VAL A 120 0.53 9.63 -10.18
CA VAL A 120 -0.14 9.74 -11.48
C VAL A 120 -1.49 9.04 -11.45
N LEU A 121 -2.47 9.58 -12.15
CA LEU A 121 -3.76 8.94 -12.41
C LEU A 121 -3.70 8.23 -13.74
N VAL A 122 -4.12 6.96 -13.75
CA VAL A 122 -4.18 6.15 -14.98
C VAL A 122 -5.48 5.35 -15.02
N ARG A 123 -5.96 5.05 -16.22
CA ARG A 123 -7.06 4.13 -16.42
C ARG A 123 -6.51 2.73 -16.76
N ILE A 124 -7.07 1.72 -16.11
CA ILE A 124 -6.75 0.32 -16.42
C ILE A 124 -7.50 -0.09 -17.68
N ASN A 125 -6.80 -0.22 -18.78
CA ASN A 125 -7.38 -0.61 -20.07
C ASN A 125 -6.80 -1.92 -20.64
N ASP A 126 -5.84 -2.51 -19.93
CA ASP A 126 -5.17 -3.73 -20.37
C ASP A 126 -4.88 -4.71 -19.24
N ARG A 127 -4.44 -5.92 -19.63
CA ARG A 127 -4.05 -7.01 -18.74
C ARG A 127 -2.57 -7.35 -18.90
N MET A 128 -1.90 -7.62 -17.80
CA MET A 128 -0.54 -8.15 -17.81
C MET A 128 -0.57 -9.66 -18.03
N HIS A 129 0.54 -10.21 -18.56
CA HIS A 129 0.73 -11.65 -18.55
C HIS A 129 0.66 -12.20 -17.11
N PRO A 130 -0.07 -13.31 -16.84
CA PRO A 130 -0.30 -13.82 -15.46
C PRO A 130 0.98 -14.02 -14.65
N ASN A 131 2.10 -14.38 -15.29
CA ASN A 131 3.39 -14.58 -14.63
C ASN A 131 3.98 -13.28 -14.03
N MET A 132 3.51 -12.11 -14.44
CA MET A 132 4.05 -10.84 -13.93
C MET A 132 3.64 -10.61 -12.47
N LEU A 133 2.43 -11.01 -12.10
CA LEU A 133 1.97 -10.93 -10.72
C LEU A 133 2.82 -11.82 -9.78
N ARG A 134 3.21 -13.01 -10.25
CA ARG A 134 4.13 -13.91 -9.48
C ARG A 134 5.51 -13.30 -9.27
N LYS A 135 5.94 -12.39 -10.13
CA LYS A 135 7.17 -11.61 -10.00
C LYS A 135 7.01 -10.34 -9.14
N GLY A 136 5.85 -10.17 -8.47
CA GLY A 136 5.54 -8.99 -7.66
C GLY A 136 5.17 -7.74 -8.46
N ARG A 137 4.98 -7.86 -9.79
CA ARG A 137 4.52 -6.74 -10.63
C ARG A 137 3.00 -6.62 -10.53
N VAL A 138 2.55 -5.47 -10.05
CA VAL A 138 1.11 -5.19 -9.84
C VAL A 138 0.51 -4.33 -10.94
N ILE A 139 1.35 -3.53 -11.62
CA ILE A 139 0.90 -2.61 -12.68
C ILE A 139 2.01 -2.33 -13.70
N ASP A 140 1.65 -2.24 -14.99
CA ASP A 140 2.52 -1.78 -16.06
C ASP A 140 1.93 -0.49 -16.67
N LEU A 141 2.71 0.58 -16.62
CA LEU A 141 2.29 1.92 -17.01
C LEU A 141 2.62 2.24 -18.48
N SER A 142 1.86 3.13 -19.10
CA SER A 142 2.32 3.81 -20.31
C SER A 142 3.59 4.62 -20.04
N GLN A 143 4.35 4.97 -21.08
CA GLN A 143 5.59 5.73 -20.88
C GLN A 143 5.35 7.15 -20.32
N SER A 144 4.27 7.82 -20.73
CA SER A 144 3.92 9.14 -20.18
C SER A 144 3.62 9.06 -18.68
N ALA A 145 2.88 8.05 -18.24
CA ALA A 145 2.61 7.83 -16.81
C ALA A 145 3.89 7.52 -16.02
N ALA A 146 4.74 6.63 -16.54
CA ALA A 146 6.02 6.29 -15.91
C ALA A 146 6.97 7.51 -15.83
N LYS A 147 6.99 8.37 -16.87
CA LYS A 147 7.76 9.62 -16.88
C LYS A 147 7.30 10.58 -15.78
N GLN A 148 5.99 10.71 -15.55
CA GLN A 148 5.44 11.56 -14.48
C GLN A 148 5.84 11.05 -13.08
N LEU A 149 5.91 9.73 -12.88
CA LEU A 149 6.38 9.12 -11.63
C LEU A 149 7.90 9.17 -11.44
N VAL A 150 8.64 9.63 -12.47
CA VAL A 150 10.11 9.71 -12.46
C VAL A 150 10.73 8.36 -12.11
N PHE A 151 10.53 7.38 -12.99
CA PHE A 151 11.22 6.09 -12.88
C PHE A 151 12.74 6.31 -13.00
N LYS A 152 13.50 5.63 -12.14
CA LYS A 152 14.95 5.55 -12.26
C LYS A 152 15.36 4.66 -13.44
N SER A 153 16.65 4.62 -13.76
CA SER A 153 17.22 3.93 -14.93
C SER A 153 16.90 2.43 -15.04
N ASN A 154 16.60 1.74 -13.94
CA ASN A 154 16.30 0.30 -13.91
C ASN A 154 14.89 -0.06 -14.45
N GLY A 155 14.06 0.90 -14.80
CA GLY A 155 12.76 0.64 -15.45
C GLY A 155 11.68 0.03 -14.55
N ILE A 156 11.95 -0.12 -13.26
CA ILE A 156 11.01 -0.63 -12.24
C ILE A 156 11.05 0.24 -10.99
N VAL A 157 9.91 0.31 -10.28
CA VAL A 157 9.79 1.08 -9.03
C VAL A 157 8.75 0.44 -8.12
N ARG A 158 8.93 0.56 -6.80
CA ARG A 158 7.89 0.21 -5.84
C ARG A 158 6.81 1.27 -5.83
N VAL A 159 5.57 0.82 -5.94
CA VAL A 159 4.40 1.69 -6.00
C VAL A 159 3.32 1.22 -5.05
N MET A 160 2.49 2.18 -4.64
CA MET A 160 1.17 1.99 -4.09
C MET A 160 0.15 2.34 -5.15
N VAL A 161 -0.87 1.50 -5.31
CA VAL A 161 -1.94 1.68 -6.30
C VAL A 161 -3.28 1.69 -5.60
N ASP A 162 -3.99 2.81 -5.67
CA ASP A 162 -5.30 3.03 -5.06
C ASP A 162 -6.39 3.16 -6.12
N ALA A 163 -7.45 2.35 -6.04
CA ALA A 163 -8.64 2.54 -6.86
C ALA A 163 -9.41 3.77 -6.38
N ILE A 164 -9.63 4.75 -7.27
CA ILE A 164 -10.31 6.01 -6.94
C ILE A 164 -11.63 6.19 -7.67
N GLY A 165 -11.90 5.40 -8.71
CA GLY A 165 -13.11 5.53 -9.48
C GLY A 165 -13.19 4.57 -10.66
N TYR A 166 -14.24 4.71 -11.43
CA TYR A 166 -14.50 3.92 -12.63
C TYR A 166 -14.86 4.84 -13.79
N SER A 167 -14.18 4.69 -14.91
CA SER A 167 -14.51 5.43 -16.12
C SER A 167 -15.69 4.77 -16.83
N LYS A 168 -16.77 5.51 -17.01
CA LYS A 168 -17.93 5.09 -17.82
C LYS A 168 -17.73 5.36 -19.32
N THR A 169 -16.58 5.89 -19.73
CA THR A 169 -16.33 6.25 -21.14
C THR A 169 -16.36 5.02 -22.02
N ASN A 170 -17.21 5.09 -23.04
CA ASN A 170 -17.22 4.13 -24.12
C ASN A 170 -15.92 4.33 -24.91
N PRO A 171 -15.06 3.30 -25.06
CA PRO A 171 -13.76 3.44 -25.74
C PRO A 171 -13.84 3.98 -27.16
N LYS A 172 -15.01 3.93 -27.79
CA LYS A 172 -15.25 4.47 -29.14
C LYS A 172 -15.30 6.00 -29.24
N LEU A 173 -15.43 6.72 -28.13
CA LEU A 173 -15.52 8.19 -28.12
C LEU A 173 -14.17 8.90 -27.89
N ASP A 174 -13.15 8.19 -27.40
CA ASP A 174 -11.81 8.75 -27.15
C ASP A 174 -10.90 8.75 -28.41
N GLU A 175 -11.35 8.19 -29.53
CA GLU A 175 -10.60 8.21 -30.81
C GLU A 175 -10.81 9.50 -31.62
N SER A 176 -11.69 10.41 -31.14
CA SER A 176 -12.07 11.64 -31.85
C SER A 176 -11.52 12.94 -31.23
N LEU A 177 -10.58 12.84 -30.24
CA LEU A 177 -9.90 13.99 -29.64
C LEU A 177 -8.35 13.87 -29.86
#